data_6e624632eaa26b166ebd8b56932f564e
#
_entry.id   6e624632eaa26b166ebd8b56932f564e
#
_cell.length_a   1.000
_cell.length_b   1.000
_cell.length_c   1.000
_cell.angle_alpha   90.00
_cell.angle_beta   90.00
_cell.angle_gamma   90.00
#
_symmetry.space_group_name_H-M   'P 1'
#
loop_
_entity.id
_entity.type
_entity.pdbx_description
1 polymer ?
#
loop_
_entity_poly.entity_id
_entity_poly.type
_entity_poly.pdbx_seq_one_letter_code
_entity_poly.pdbx_strand_id
1 'polypeptide(L)'
;NTLVYDYDQPASFWGGNEYLNFDTKDMRAATAAIQEVRLEDIYEHYLYPNTPRNNKPYTYFPDVNGDFIPRTLQGALPEREGDYTWVHFSLKPNGKGNSETYIYVLGKFNNYTPSPEYLMTYNATQKMYQARILFKQGFYNYSYALSPVLYETGFSDTSLENETYLDENGIDGNFHFTENQYQILVYFKGFLDQHQRLVGIGSANSMNINDQ
;
A
#
# COMPACT_ATOMS: atom_id res chain seq x y z
N ASN A 1 -8.38 27.91 -28.69
CA ASN A 1 -9.58 27.44 -27.97
C ASN A 1 -9.12 26.80 -26.68
N THR A 2 -9.59 27.33 -25.55
CA THR A 2 -9.34 26.77 -24.24
C THR A 2 -10.45 25.76 -23.96
N LEU A 3 -10.07 24.54 -23.59
CA LEU A 3 -11.04 23.56 -23.07
C LEU A 3 -11.28 23.90 -21.59
N VAL A 4 -12.54 24.12 -21.26
CA VAL A 4 -12.99 24.34 -19.88
C VAL A 4 -13.69 23.09 -19.45
N TYR A 5 -13.22 22.48 -18.35
CA TYR A 5 -13.88 21.36 -17.71
C TYR A 5 -14.70 21.92 -16.56
N ASP A 6 -16.01 21.87 -16.74
CA ASP A 6 -16.96 22.27 -15.70
C ASP A 6 -17.57 20.99 -15.11
N TYR A 7 -17.18 20.67 -13.90
CA TYR A 7 -17.66 19.48 -13.20
C TYR A 7 -18.66 19.92 -12.14
N ASP A 8 -19.82 19.29 -12.13
CA ASP A 8 -20.87 19.50 -11.11
C ASP A 8 -20.41 19.03 -9.73
N GLN A 9 -19.40 18.17 -9.68
CA GLN A 9 -18.84 17.65 -8.44
C GLN A 9 -17.35 17.95 -8.37
N PRO A 10 -16.86 18.52 -7.26
CA PRO A 10 -15.43 18.72 -7.06
C PRO A 10 -14.71 17.38 -6.99
N ALA A 11 -13.60 17.23 -7.71
CA ALA A 11 -12.70 16.11 -7.52
C ALA A 11 -12.06 16.24 -6.13
N SER A 12 -12.31 15.26 -5.25
CA SER A 12 -11.76 15.25 -3.91
C SER A 12 -11.13 13.88 -3.60
N PHE A 13 -10.07 13.91 -2.81
CA PHE A 13 -9.33 12.72 -2.40
C PHE A 13 -9.11 12.76 -0.90
N TRP A 14 -9.11 11.59 -0.28
CA TRP A 14 -8.72 11.45 1.12
C TRP A 14 -7.23 11.72 1.26
N GLY A 15 -6.84 12.39 2.34
CA GLY A 15 -5.42 12.66 2.64
C GLY A 15 -4.64 11.39 2.99
N GLY A 16 -5.31 10.41 3.60
CA GLY A 16 -4.65 9.19 4.06
C GLY A 16 -3.69 9.41 5.22
N ASN A 17 -2.68 8.57 5.32
CA ASN A 17 -1.59 8.68 6.29
C ASN A 17 -0.28 8.26 5.61
N GLU A 18 0.86 8.60 6.23
CA GLU A 18 2.17 8.11 5.80
C GLU A 18 2.21 6.58 5.73
N TYR A 19 2.86 6.04 4.71
CA TYR A 19 3.02 4.60 4.57
C TYR A 19 3.90 4.02 5.68
N LEU A 20 3.56 2.85 6.13
CA LEU A 20 4.47 2.01 6.89
C LEU A 20 5.55 1.47 5.96
N ASN A 21 6.72 1.13 6.49
CA ASN A 21 7.78 0.62 5.65
C ASN A 21 8.62 -0.44 6.36
N PHE A 22 9.32 -1.24 5.55
CA PHE A 22 10.38 -2.14 5.99
C PHE A 22 11.47 -2.22 4.92
N ASP A 23 12.67 -2.65 5.33
CA ASP A 23 13.83 -2.76 4.46
C ASP A 23 14.57 -4.07 4.72
N THR A 24 14.59 -4.93 3.72
CA THR A 24 15.27 -6.23 3.73
C THR A 24 16.58 -6.24 2.92
N LYS A 25 17.15 -5.04 2.62
CA LYS A 25 18.44 -4.95 1.90
C LYS A 25 19.56 -5.76 2.55
N ASP A 26 19.55 -5.87 3.87
CA ASP A 26 20.37 -6.81 4.63
C ASP A 26 19.49 -7.94 5.15
N MET A 27 19.62 -9.10 4.54
CA MET A 27 18.82 -10.28 4.86
C MET A 27 19.05 -10.83 6.27
N ARG A 28 20.10 -10.39 6.95
CA ARG A 28 20.54 -10.93 8.25
C ARG A 28 20.32 -9.97 9.40
N ALA A 29 19.96 -8.73 9.11
CA ALA A 29 19.87 -7.68 10.11
C ALA A 29 18.44 -7.35 10.51
N ALA A 30 18.20 -7.24 11.82
CA ALA A 30 17.05 -6.53 12.37
C ALA A 30 17.19 -5.02 12.09
N THR A 31 16.05 -4.33 11.98
CA THR A 31 15.99 -2.89 11.72
C THR A 31 14.99 -2.22 12.65
N ALA A 32 14.74 -0.92 12.48
CA ALA A 32 13.70 -0.24 13.24
C ALA A 32 12.29 -0.82 12.99
N ALA A 33 12.05 -1.41 11.80
CA ALA A 33 10.78 -2.06 11.47
C ALA A 33 10.82 -3.59 11.65
N ILE A 34 12.00 -4.21 11.56
CA ILE A 34 12.20 -5.67 11.64
C ILE A 34 12.69 -6.05 13.03
N GLN A 35 11.85 -6.74 13.78
CA GLN A 35 12.14 -7.18 15.14
C GLN A 35 13.10 -8.35 15.20
N GLU A 36 12.93 -9.32 14.29
CA GLU A 36 13.67 -10.58 14.31
C GLU A 36 13.87 -11.09 12.89
N VAL A 37 15.00 -11.75 12.67
CA VAL A 37 15.31 -12.46 11.43
C VAL A 37 15.65 -13.89 11.77
N ARG A 38 15.07 -14.85 11.05
CA ARG A 38 15.37 -16.28 11.15
C ARG A 38 15.79 -16.80 9.79
N LEU A 39 16.67 -17.79 9.80
CA LEU A 39 17.00 -18.57 8.62
C LEU A 39 16.38 -19.95 8.76
N GLU A 40 15.35 -20.19 7.96
CA GLU A 40 14.73 -21.48 7.77
C GLU A 40 15.17 -22.03 6.39
N ASP A 41 14.24 -22.46 5.52
CA ASP A 41 14.59 -22.78 4.12
C ASP A 41 15.08 -21.55 3.36
N ILE A 42 14.46 -20.41 3.61
CA ILE A 42 14.90 -19.07 3.22
C ILE A 42 14.81 -18.14 4.44
N TYR A 43 15.32 -16.91 4.32
CA TYR A 43 15.18 -15.93 5.39
C TYR A 43 13.73 -15.58 5.66
N GLU A 44 13.41 -15.38 6.95
CA GLU A 44 12.12 -14.93 7.46
C GLU A 44 12.32 -13.70 8.32
N HIS A 45 11.63 -12.60 7.94
CA HIS A 45 11.70 -11.33 8.65
C HIS A 45 10.40 -11.09 9.40
N TYR A 46 10.47 -10.92 10.70
CA TYR A 46 9.33 -10.63 11.57
C TYR A 46 9.29 -9.14 11.87
N LEU A 47 8.28 -8.46 11.37
CA LEU A 47 8.09 -7.04 11.64
C LEU A 47 7.62 -6.82 13.08
N TYR A 48 7.96 -5.66 13.67
CA TYR A 48 7.34 -5.24 14.91
C TYR A 48 5.82 -5.18 14.75
N PRO A 49 5.04 -5.64 15.75
CA PRO A 49 3.59 -5.57 15.68
C PRO A 49 3.09 -4.13 15.54
N ASN A 50 2.36 -3.87 14.47
CA ASN A 50 1.72 -2.59 14.25
C ASN A 50 0.49 -2.43 15.14
N THR A 51 0.12 -1.19 15.39
CA THR A 51 -1.13 -0.81 16.05
C THR A 51 -1.89 0.14 15.12
N PRO A 52 -3.22 0.11 15.11
CA PRO A 52 -4.00 1.08 14.37
C PRO A 52 -3.55 2.51 14.66
N ARG A 53 -3.52 3.34 13.63
CA ARG A 53 -3.02 4.72 13.68
C ARG A 53 -4.13 5.77 13.53
N ASN A 54 -5.35 5.35 13.22
CA ASN A 54 -6.50 6.23 13.00
C ASN A 54 -6.84 7.14 14.17
N ASN A 55 -6.42 6.79 15.39
CA ASN A 55 -6.62 7.57 16.61
C ASN A 55 -5.30 8.15 17.18
N LYS A 56 -4.22 8.14 16.39
CA LYS A 56 -2.93 8.69 16.80
C LYS A 56 -2.68 10.03 16.11
N PRO A 57 -1.88 10.93 16.71
CA PRO A 57 -1.43 12.11 16.02
C PRO A 57 -0.67 11.75 14.74
N TYR A 58 -0.91 12.52 13.68
CA TYR A 58 -0.12 12.41 12.47
C TYR A 58 1.36 12.64 12.75
N THR A 59 2.19 11.84 12.11
CA THR A 59 3.65 11.98 12.16
C THR A 59 4.20 11.77 10.76
N TYR A 60 4.90 12.78 10.27
CA TYR A 60 5.58 12.69 8.97
C TYR A 60 6.76 11.74 9.02
N PHE A 61 6.84 10.86 8.03
CA PHE A 61 7.98 9.99 7.78
C PHE A 61 8.32 10.02 6.30
N PRO A 62 9.59 10.34 5.92
CA PRO A 62 10.02 10.20 4.54
C PRO A 62 9.83 8.77 4.04
N ASP A 63 9.18 8.62 2.92
CA ASP A 63 8.90 7.35 2.29
C ASP A 63 9.16 7.40 0.77
N VAL A 64 8.67 6.45 0.01
CA VAL A 64 8.76 6.42 -1.45
C VAL A 64 7.37 6.53 -2.10
N ASN A 65 6.46 7.27 -1.45
CA ASN A 65 5.09 7.53 -1.91
C ASN A 65 4.31 6.23 -2.20
N GLY A 66 4.41 5.26 -1.30
CA GLY A 66 3.72 3.98 -1.43
C GLY A 66 4.36 2.99 -2.39
N ASP A 67 5.49 3.32 -3.00
CA ASP A 67 6.21 2.48 -3.95
C ASP A 67 7.15 1.48 -3.23
N PHE A 68 7.92 0.72 -3.98
CA PHE A 68 8.97 -0.17 -3.48
C PHE A 68 10.23 -0.07 -4.35
N ILE A 69 11.37 -0.36 -3.73
CA ILE A 69 12.67 -0.30 -4.40
C ILE A 69 13.41 -1.61 -4.13
N PRO A 70 13.59 -2.50 -5.14
CA PRO A 70 14.49 -3.64 -5.01
C PRO A 70 15.89 -3.14 -4.68
N ARG A 71 16.48 -3.62 -3.59
CA ARG A 71 17.84 -3.25 -3.20
C ARG A 71 18.52 -4.31 -2.34
N THR A 72 19.82 -4.42 -2.51
CA THR A 72 20.68 -5.36 -1.79
C THR A 72 21.89 -4.62 -1.22
N LEU A 73 22.58 -5.19 -0.25
CA LEU A 73 23.86 -4.66 0.22
C LEU A 73 24.98 -4.86 -0.80
N GLN A 74 24.90 -5.91 -1.59
CA GLN A 74 25.90 -6.33 -2.55
C GLN A 74 25.22 -6.64 -3.87
N GLY A 75 25.89 -6.29 -4.97
CA GLY A 75 25.36 -6.51 -6.30
C GLY A 75 25.04 -5.21 -7.04
N ALA A 76 25.22 -5.25 -8.35
CA ALA A 76 24.98 -4.11 -9.23
C ALA A 76 23.57 -4.06 -9.81
N LEU A 77 22.84 -5.18 -9.74
CA LEU A 77 21.52 -5.36 -10.34
C LEU A 77 20.54 -5.99 -9.33
N PRO A 78 20.06 -5.21 -8.33
CA PRO A 78 19.20 -5.74 -7.27
C PRO A 78 17.93 -6.44 -7.78
N GLU A 79 17.39 -5.99 -8.92
CA GLU A 79 16.20 -6.59 -9.54
C GLU A 79 16.43 -8.04 -10.01
N ARG A 80 17.69 -8.42 -10.24
CA ARG A 80 18.08 -9.77 -10.70
C ARG A 80 18.76 -10.59 -9.61
N GLU A 81 19.59 -9.93 -8.81
CA GLU A 81 20.47 -10.54 -7.81
C GLU A 81 19.85 -10.65 -6.42
N GLY A 82 18.77 -9.89 -6.16
CA GLY A 82 18.08 -9.91 -4.88
C GLY A 82 17.39 -11.26 -4.63
N ASP A 83 17.56 -11.78 -3.42
CA ASP A 83 16.92 -13.00 -2.94
C ASP A 83 15.47 -12.75 -2.55
N TYR A 84 14.73 -13.83 -2.26
CA TYR A 84 13.38 -13.77 -1.72
C TYR A 84 13.40 -14.10 -0.23
N THR A 85 12.49 -13.49 0.49
CA THR A 85 12.30 -13.67 1.93
C THR A 85 10.82 -13.67 2.28
N TRP A 86 10.46 -14.43 3.31
CA TRP A 86 9.15 -14.29 3.93
C TRP A 86 9.15 -13.13 4.90
N VAL A 87 8.14 -12.27 4.79
CA VAL A 87 7.92 -11.16 5.72
C VAL A 87 6.64 -11.41 6.50
N HIS A 88 6.76 -11.41 7.83
CA HIS A 88 5.67 -11.63 8.77
C HIS A 88 5.14 -10.31 9.28
N PHE A 89 3.91 -10.01 8.92
CA PHE A 89 3.16 -8.85 9.38
C PHE A 89 2.33 -9.24 10.61
N SER A 90 2.27 -8.35 11.58
CA SER A 90 1.44 -8.50 12.78
C SER A 90 0.74 -7.18 13.07
N LEU A 91 -0.58 -7.22 13.22
CA LEU A 91 -1.42 -6.05 13.53
C LEU A 91 -2.28 -6.32 14.75
N LYS A 92 -2.19 -5.45 15.76
CA LYS A 92 -3.07 -5.52 16.92
C LYS A 92 -4.49 -5.07 16.54
N PRO A 93 -5.53 -5.74 17.03
CA PRO A 93 -6.89 -5.36 16.74
C PRO A 93 -7.23 -3.97 17.32
N ASN A 94 -8.07 -3.22 16.59
CA ASN A 94 -8.63 -1.96 17.05
C ASN A 94 -9.93 -2.25 17.84
N GLY A 95 -9.80 -2.50 19.13
CA GLY A 95 -10.96 -2.83 19.97
C GLY A 95 -11.49 -4.26 19.74
N LYS A 96 -12.79 -4.45 19.81
CA LYS A 96 -13.45 -5.72 19.49
C LYS A 96 -13.37 -5.90 17.97
N GLY A 97 -12.60 -6.88 17.52
CA GLY A 97 -12.54 -7.25 16.10
C GLY A 97 -13.96 -7.44 15.57
N ASN A 98 -14.32 -6.70 14.55
CA ASN A 98 -15.61 -6.85 13.88
C ASN A 98 -15.49 -8.12 13.03
N SER A 99 -16.30 -9.14 13.30
CA SER A 99 -16.24 -10.45 12.62
C SER A 99 -16.67 -10.39 11.13
N GLU A 100 -16.97 -9.20 10.62
CA GLU A 100 -17.52 -8.98 9.28
C GLU A 100 -16.55 -8.26 8.33
N THR A 101 -15.31 -7.97 8.76
CA THR A 101 -14.34 -7.29 7.92
C THR A 101 -13.04 -8.07 7.81
N TYR A 102 -12.51 -8.10 6.60
CA TYR A 102 -11.23 -8.70 6.26
C TYR A 102 -10.16 -7.62 6.20
N ILE A 103 -8.94 -7.94 6.61
CA ILE A 103 -7.81 -7.01 6.62
C ILE A 103 -6.80 -7.47 5.58
N TYR A 104 -6.34 -6.56 4.74
CA TYR A 104 -5.34 -6.82 3.71
C TYR A 104 -4.12 -5.93 3.89
N VAL A 105 -2.95 -6.47 3.57
CA VAL A 105 -1.71 -5.69 3.41
C VAL A 105 -1.64 -5.21 1.97
N LEU A 106 -1.58 -3.90 1.77
CA LEU A 106 -1.56 -3.28 0.44
C LEU A 106 -0.30 -2.45 0.22
N GLY A 107 0.07 -2.30 -1.02
CA GLY A 107 1.16 -1.46 -1.49
C GLY A 107 1.33 -1.57 -2.99
N LYS A 108 2.33 -0.89 -3.54
CA LYS A 108 2.61 -0.95 -4.97
C LYS A 108 2.99 -2.36 -5.45
N PHE A 109 3.55 -3.20 -4.57
CA PHE A 109 3.93 -4.58 -4.88
C PHE A 109 2.75 -5.47 -5.28
N ASN A 110 1.52 -5.12 -4.90
CA ASN A 110 0.29 -5.78 -5.32
C ASN A 110 -0.67 -4.83 -6.05
N ASN A 111 -0.18 -3.68 -6.52
CA ASN A 111 -0.96 -2.64 -7.17
C ASN A 111 -2.18 -2.18 -6.35
N TYR A 112 -2.06 -2.18 -5.02
CA TYR A 112 -3.14 -1.86 -4.07
C TYR A 112 -4.39 -2.72 -4.27
N THR A 113 -4.21 -3.93 -4.78
CA THR A 113 -5.31 -4.86 -5.06
C THR A 113 -5.32 -5.97 -4.01
N PRO A 114 -6.42 -6.15 -3.28
CA PRO A 114 -6.53 -7.23 -2.30
C PRO A 114 -6.59 -8.59 -3.01
N SER A 115 -5.90 -9.56 -2.43
CA SER A 115 -5.96 -10.96 -2.86
C SER A 115 -5.71 -11.89 -1.66
N PRO A 116 -5.99 -13.19 -1.77
CA PRO A 116 -5.79 -14.14 -0.68
C PRO A 116 -4.38 -14.16 -0.10
N GLU A 117 -3.37 -13.88 -0.92
CA GLU A 117 -1.95 -13.87 -0.52
C GLU A 117 -1.63 -12.75 0.49
N TYR A 118 -2.43 -11.66 0.46
CA TYR A 118 -2.23 -10.49 1.30
C TYR A 118 -3.24 -10.37 2.42
N LEU A 119 -4.11 -11.39 2.58
CA LEU A 119 -5.10 -11.45 3.64
C LEU A 119 -4.44 -11.72 5.00
N MET A 120 -4.81 -10.93 5.99
CA MET A 120 -4.42 -11.17 7.36
C MET A 120 -5.43 -12.07 8.06
N THR A 121 -4.94 -13.10 8.75
CA THR A 121 -5.75 -14.01 9.57
C THR A 121 -5.58 -13.72 11.06
N TYR A 122 -6.66 -13.83 11.82
CA TYR A 122 -6.60 -13.61 13.27
C TYR A 122 -6.01 -14.81 14.00
N ASN A 123 -4.90 -14.61 14.69
CA ASN A 123 -4.29 -15.59 15.57
C ASN A 123 -4.81 -15.39 17.01
N ALA A 124 -5.69 -16.30 17.46
CA ALA A 124 -6.31 -16.22 18.78
C ALA A 124 -5.30 -16.36 19.94
N THR A 125 -4.21 -17.09 19.75
CA THR A 125 -3.17 -17.28 20.78
C THR A 125 -2.38 -16.00 21.00
N GLN A 126 -2.00 -15.32 19.93
CA GLN A 126 -1.25 -14.07 19.99
C GLN A 126 -2.15 -12.83 20.08
N LYS A 127 -3.45 -12.99 19.86
CA LYS A 127 -4.47 -11.94 19.83
C LYS A 127 -4.11 -10.83 18.83
N MET A 128 -3.62 -11.21 17.66
CA MET A 128 -3.21 -10.32 16.58
C MET A 128 -3.64 -10.88 15.22
N TYR A 129 -3.86 -9.99 14.26
CA TYR A 129 -3.95 -10.36 12.87
C TYR A 129 -2.55 -10.57 12.31
N GLN A 130 -2.37 -11.59 11.49
CA GLN A 130 -1.07 -11.97 10.93
C GLN A 130 -1.18 -12.33 9.46
N ALA A 131 -0.14 -11.94 8.70
CA ALA A 131 0.08 -12.38 7.33
C ALA A 131 1.55 -12.76 7.14
N ARG A 132 1.81 -13.73 6.27
CA ARG A 132 3.15 -14.16 5.84
C ARG A 132 3.21 -14.04 4.34
N ILE A 133 3.99 -13.11 3.83
CA ILE A 133 4.01 -12.72 2.42
C ILE A 133 5.43 -12.82 1.89
N LEU A 134 5.58 -13.35 0.67
CA LEU A 134 6.88 -13.49 0.01
C LEU A 134 7.26 -12.19 -0.69
N PHE A 135 8.42 -11.65 -0.34
CA PHE A 135 8.97 -10.46 -0.96
C PHE A 135 10.36 -10.70 -1.55
N LYS A 136 10.68 -10.00 -2.61
CA LYS A 136 12.04 -9.84 -3.06
C LYS A 136 12.77 -8.87 -2.13
N GLN A 137 14.07 -9.06 -1.97
CA GLN A 137 14.93 -8.18 -1.18
C GLN A 137 14.80 -6.71 -1.62
N GLY A 138 14.51 -5.80 -0.68
CA GLY A 138 14.26 -4.41 -1.01
C GLY A 138 13.68 -3.58 0.12
N PHE A 139 13.35 -2.34 -0.22
CA PHE A 139 12.58 -1.42 0.61
C PHE A 139 11.14 -1.36 0.10
N TYR A 140 10.19 -1.44 1.01
CA TYR A 140 8.77 -1.50 0.68
C TYR A 140 7.97 -0.55 1.55
N ASN A 141 7.11 0.24 0.91
CA ASN A 141 5.99 0.91 1.57
C ASN A 141 4.76 -0.02 1.59
N TYR A 142 3.97 0.07 2.64
CA TYR A 142 2.73 -0.67 2.78
C TYR A 142 1.73 0.05 3.68
N SER A 143 0.47 -0.31 3.54
CA SER A 143 -0.66 0.11 4.37
C SER A 143 -1.57 -1.08 4.68
N TYR A 144 -2.54 -0.87 5.56
CA TYR A 144 -3.58 -1.83 5.84
C TYR A 144 -4.92 -1.31 5.36
N ALA A 145 -5.72 -2.18 4.74
CA ALA A 145 -7.07 -1.83 4.34
C ALA A 145 -8.10 -2.82 4.88
N LEU A 146 -9.29 -2.31 5.17
CA LEU A 146 -10.45 -3.09 5.55
C LEU A 146 -11.33 -3.36 4.32
N SER A 147 -11.85 -4.57 4.22
CA SER A 147 -12.84 -4.93 3.21
C SER A 147 -14.00 -5.70 3.84
N PRO A 148 -15.25 -5.40 3.48
CA PRO A 148 -16.39 -6.23 3.87
C PRO A 148 -16.47 -7.53 3.04
N VAL A 149 -15.66 -7.65 1.99
CA VAL A 149 -15.67 -8.79 1.06
C VAL A 149 -14.37 -9.59 1.18
N LEU A 150 -14.48 -10.91 1.22
CA LEU A 150 -13.34 -11.81 1.07
C LEU A 150 -13.04 -11.98 -0.43
N TYR A 151 -11.83 -11.63 -0.82
CA TYR A 151 -11.34 -11.87 -2.18
C TYR A 151 -10.77 -13.28 -2.27
N GLU A 152 -11.46 -14.17 -2.99
CA GLU A 152 -11.03 -15.58 -3.16
C GLU A 152 -10.07 -15.76 -4.33
N THR A 153 -10.07 -14.84 -5.30
CA THR A 153 -9.15 -14.85 -6.44
C THR A 153 -8.60 -13.45 -6.67
N GLY A 154 -7.33 -13.36 -7.06
CA GLY A 154 -6.64 -12.08 -7.30
C GLY A 154 -7.13 -11.31 -8.54
N PHE A 155 -8.19 -11.77 -9.20
CA PHE A 155 -8.89 -11.06 -10.25
C PHE A 155 -10.27 -10.64 -9.74
N SER A 156 -10.49 -9.35 -9.62
CA SER A 156 -11.83 -8.82 -9.47
C SER A 156 -12.59 -9.18 -10.76
N ASP A 157 -13.60 -10.01 -10.64
CA ASP A 157 -14.61 -10.11 -11.67
C ASP A 157 -15.28 -8.74 -11.75
N THR A 158 -14.92 -7.94 -12.76
CA THR A 158 -15.44 -6.59 -13.00
C THR A 158 -16.95 -6.58 -13.32
N SER A 159 -17.61 -7.73 -13.23
CA SER A 159 -19.06 -7.88 -13.42
C SER A 159 -19.89 -7.55 -12.18
N LEU A 160 -19.28 -7.34 -11.02
CA LEU A 160 -19.97 -6.80 -9.86
C LEU A 160 -19.89 -5.28 -9.90
N GLU A 161 -20.94 -4.65 -10.39
CA GLU A 161 -21.22 -3.20 -10.38
C GLU A 161 -21.34 -2.60 -8.96
N ASN A 162 -20.86 -3.29 -7.95
CA ASN A 162 -20.73 -2.77 -6.61
C ASN A 162 -19.29 -2.30 -6.44
N GLU A 163 -19.10 -0.98 -6.38
CA GLU A 163 -17.89 -0.35 -5.87
C GLU A 163 -17.50 -1.08 -4.58
N THR A 164 -16.50 -1.94 -4.67
CA THR A 164 -16.03 -2.70 -3.52
C THR A 164 -15.28 -1.70 -2.64
N TYR A 165 -15.95 -1.21 -1.61
CA TYR A 165 -15.37 -0.23 -0.69
C TYR A 165 -14.23 -0.84 0.08
N LEU A 166 -13.03 -0.60 -0.41
CA LEU A 166 -11.82 -0.85 0.34
C LEU A 166 -11.57 0.37 1.23
N ASP A 167 -11.72 0.21 2.53
CA ASP A 167 -11.45 1.27 3.50
C ASP A 167 -9.96 1.27 3.87
N GLU A 168 -9.20 2.10 3.20
CA GLU A 168 -7.77 2.30 3.47
C GLU A 168 -7.52 3.17 4.71
N ASN A 169 -8.55 3.86 5.21
CA ASN A 169 -8.42 4.79 6.33
C ASN A 169 -8.83 4.19 7.68
N GLY A 170 -9.53 3.08 7.67
CA GLY A 170 -10.10 2.47 8.88
C GLY A 170 -9.07 2.04 9.91
N ILE A 171 -7.86 1.69 9.48
CA ILE A 171 -6.74 1.30 10.34
C ILE A 171 -5.72 2.42 10.46
N ASP A 172 -5.29 2.97 9.33
CA ASP A 172 -4.20 3.94 9.28
C ASP A 172 -4.65 5.39 9.50
N GLY A 173 -5.94 5.67 9.33
CA GLY A 173 -6.50 7.00 9.53
C GLY A 173 -6.38 7.88 8.31
N ASN A 174 -6.92 9.10 8.42
CA ASN A 174 -6.97 10.08 7.35
C ASN A 174 -6.65 11.47 7.90
N PHE A 175 -5.57 12.05 7.42
CA PHE A 175 -5.05 13.33 7.91
C PHE A 175 -4.82 14.28 6.74
N HIS A 176 -5.34 15.49 6.84
CA HIS A 176 -5.21 16.50 5.80
C HIS A 176 -3.77 17.06 5.65
N PHE A 177 -2.90 16.77 6.62
CA PHE A 177 -1.48 17.13 6.57
C PHE A 177 -0.61 16.13 5.80
N THR A 178 -1.16 14.96 5.45
CA THR A 178 -0.39 13.93 4.74
C THR A 178 0.10 14.47 3.41
N GLU A 179 1.38 14.22 3.11
CA GLU A 179 1.93 14.52 1.79
C GLU A 179 1.25 13.65 0.75
N ASN A 180 0.71 14.29 -0.29
CA ASN A 180 0.08 13.59 -1.40
C ASN A 180 0.65 14.06 -2.71
N GLN A 181 0.99 13.12 -3.56
CA GLN A 181 1.36 13.38 -4.95
C GLN A 181 0.20 13.01 -5.86
N TYR A 182 -0.26 13.98 -6.63
CA TYR A 182 -1.34 13.80 -7.59
C TYR A 182 -0.79 13.68 -8.99
N GLN A 183 -1.36 12.79 -9.78
CA GLN A 183 -1.09 12.68 -11.21
C GLN A 183 -2.39 12.79 -12.01
N ILE A 184 -2.34 13.56 -13.10
CA ILE A 184 -3.43 13.70 -14.05
C ILE A 184 -2.94 13.15 -15.38
N LEU A 185 -3.63 12.14 -15.91
CA LEU A 185 -3.38 11.57 -17.22
C LEU A 185 -4.51 11.97 -18.15
N VAL A 186 -4.19 12.69 -19.22
CA VAL A 186 -5.17 13.16 -20.21
C VAL A 186 -5.13 12.23 -21.42
N TYR A 187 -6.23 11.56 -21.68
CA TYR A 187 -6.41 10.68 -22.82
C TYR A 187 -7.32 11.34 -23.86
N PHE A 188 -6.96 11.18 -25.13
CA PHE A 188 -7.76 11.63 -26.27
C PHE A 188 -8.09 10.45 -27.18
N LYS A 189 -9.35 10.39 -27.63
CA LYS A 189 -9.81 9.46 -28.66
C LYS A 189 -10.50 10.24 -29.75
N GLY A 190 -9.92 10.27 -30.94
CA GLY A 190 -10.55 10.84 -32.13
C GLY A 190 -11.75 9.99 -32.59
N PHE A 191 -12.64 10.58 -33.38
CA PHE A 191 -13.88 9.93 -33.84
C PHE A 191 -13.64 8.60 -34.58
N LEU A 192 -12.52 8.49 -35.30
CA LEU A 192 -12.14 7.29 -36.07
C LEU A 192 -11.06 6.44 -35.40
N ASP A 193 -10.58 6.84 -34.23
CA ASP A 193 -9.51 6.11 -33.54
C ASP A 193 -10.08 4.84 -32.86
N GLN A 194 -9.38 3.73 -32.98
CA GLN A 194 -9.73 2.49 -32.30
C GLN A 194 -9.33 2.55 -30.81
N HIS A 195 -8.27 3.30 -30.49
CA HIS A 195 -7.68 3.37 -29.15
C HIS A 195 -7.57 4.82 -28.65
N GLN A 196 -7.58 4.98 -27.34
CA GLN A 196 -7.24 6.23 -26.69
C GLN A 196 -5.73 6.43 -26.71
N ARG A 197 -5.29 7.69 -26.86
CA ARG A 197 -3.88 8.10 -26.79
C ARG A 197 -3.66 9.00 -25.60
N LEU A 198 -2.62 8.76 -24.82
CA LEU A 198 -2.17 9.67 -23.78
C LEU A 198 -1.60 10.93 -24.46
N VAL A 199 -2.21 12.08 -24.23
CA VAL A 199 -1.84 13.35 -24.86
C VAL A 199 -1.30 14.39 -23.86
N GLY A 200 -1.44 14.14 -22.57
CA GLY A 200 -0.90 15.02 -21.53
C GLY A 200 -0.72 14.32 -20.20
N ILE A 201 0.27 14.76 -19.43
CA ILE A 201 0.53 14.35 -18.05
C ILE A 201 0.74 15.63 -17.23
N GLY A 202 0.04 15.74 -16.12
CA GLY A 202 0.25 16.74 -15.10
C GLY A 202 0.56 16.10 -13.75
N SER A 203 1.31 16.78 -12.89
CA SER A 203 1.56 16.33 -11.52
C SER A 203 1.55 17.51 -10.56
N ALA A 204 1.13 17.28 -9.32
CA ALA A 204 1.16 18.22 -8.23
C ALA A 204 1.46 17.49 -6.92
N ASN A 205 2.10 18.19 -5.98
CA ASN A 205 2.35 17.70 -4.63
C ASN A 205 1.66 18.64 -3.63
N SER A 206 0.96 18.08 -2.64
CA SER A 206 0.19 18.86 -1.66
C SER A 206 1.07 19.78 -0.80
N MET A 207 2.35 19.47 -0.63
CA MET A 207 3.29 20.28 0.14
C MET A 207 3.78 21.51 -0.63
N ASN A 208 3.67 21.53 -1.96
CA ASN A 208 4.18 22.61 -2.83
C ASN A 208 3.09 23.61 -3.26
N ILE A 209 1.94 23.62 -2.62
CA ILE A 209 0.80 24.51 -2.98
C ILE A 209 1.13 26.01 -2.79
N ASN A 210 2.16 26.35 -2.02
CA ASN A 210 2.52 27.73 -1.70
C ASN A 210 3.53 28.38 -2.68
N ASP A 211 3.95 27.68 -3.72
CA ASP A 211 4.95 28.17 -4.70
C ASP A 211 4.33 28.67 -6.03
N GLN A 212 3.05 29.11 -6.02
CA GLN A 212 2.38 29.71 -7.17
C GLN A 212 2.05 31.18 -6.93
#